data_bd67f572797bf12280961555d6ba5b3b
#
_entry.id   bd67f572797bf12280961555d6ba5b3b
#
_cell.length_a   1.000
_cell.length_b   1.000
_cell.length_c   1.000
_cell.angle_alpha   90.00
_cell.angle_beta   90.00
_cell.angle_gamma   90.00
#
_symmetry.space_group_name_H-M   'P 1'
#
loop_
_entity.id
_entity.type
_entity.pdbx_description
1 polymer ?
#
loop_
_entity_poly.entity_id
_entity_poly.type
_entity_poly.pdbx_seq_one_letter_code
_entity_poly.pdbx_strand_id
1 'polypeptide(L)'
;MGKMFDALQKVQREKYVEPADEVQSSVPEDSVLDDKLVSVFASSSMITEQFRRLRTRIFRPGMENPPRIIMVASAMQGEGKSFVAVNLASIISLELHSYALLVDCDLRNPSVTRWFGLQAKKGLSDYLIGEAEIQDLLIKTPIDKLSILSGGSIQGNPVELIGSNKMKTLIQDLKS
;
A
#
# COMPACT_ATOMS: atom_id res chain seq x y z
N MET A 1 -20.87 -1.62 -2.69
CA MET A 1 -19.39 -1.52 -2.71
C MET A 1 -19.02 -0.11 -2.32
N GLY A 2 -17.96 0.08 -1.51
CA GLY A 2 -17.65 1.40 -0.96
C GLY A 2 -17.02 2.32 -2.00
N LYS A 3 -17.29 3.62 -1.90
CA LYS A 3 -16.76 4.67 -2.80
C LYS A 3 -15.23 4.61 -2.97
N MET A 4 -14.52 4.15 -1.94
CA MET A 4 -13.05 4.00 -1.97
C MET A 4 -12.60 2.81 -2.82
N PHE A 5 -13.34 1.68 -2.78
CA PHE A 5 -13.05 0.53 -3.63
C PHE A 5 -13.26 0.88 -5.10
N ASP A 6 -14.33 1.64 -5.42
CA ASP A 6 -14.59 2.13 -6.77
C ASP A 6 -13.50 3.11 -7.23
N ALA A 7 -12.99 3.97 -6.32
CA ALA A 7 -11.88 4.88 -6.61
C ALA A 7 -10.58 4.11 -6.90
N LEU A 8 -10.25 3.10 -6.09
CA LEU A 8 -9.07 2.22 -6.32
C LEU A 8 -9.17 1.47 -7.65
N GLN A 9 -10.35 0.90 -7.96
CA GLN A 9 -10.57 0.26 -9.26
C GLN A 9 -10.49 1.24 -10.43
N LYS A 10 -11.07 2.45 -10.29
CA LYS A 10 -11.03 3.47 -11.34
C LYS A 10 -9.60 3.92 -11.62
N VAL A 11 -8.81 4.22 -10.59
CA VAL A 11 -7.39 4.57 -10.72
C VAL A 11 -6.61 3.45 -11.42
N GLN A 12 -6.97 2.19 -11.26
CA GLN A 12 -6.28 1.07 -11.91
C GLN A 12 -6.79 0.77 -13.33
N ARG A 13 -8.08 1.01 -13.64
CA ARG A 13 -8.65 0.75 -14.98
C ARG A 13 -8.23 1.75 -16.05
N GLU A 14 -7.92 3.00 -15.71
CA GLU A 14 -7.63 4.06 -16.68
C GLU A 14 -6.36 3.86 -17.52
N LYS A 15 -5.63 2.72 -17.36
CA LYS A 15 -4.44 2.37 -18.16
C LYS A 15 -4.38 0.92 -18.62
N TYR A 16 -5.47 0.18 -18.65
CA TYR A 16 -5.43 -1.21 -19.13
C TYR A 16 -5.58 -1.25 -20.67
N VAL A 17 -4.46 -1.44 -21.36
CA VAL A 17 -4.40 -2.04 -22.70
C VAL A 17 -4.14 -3.53 -22.46
N GLU A 18 -5.03 -4.41 -22.94
CA GLU A 18 -4.90 -5.86 -22.76
C GLU A 18 -3.54 -6.37 -23.26
N PRO A 19 -2.82 -7.18 -22.46
CA PRO A 19 -1.78 -8.05 -22.99
C PRO A 19 -2.30 -9.46 -23.11
N ALA A 20 -2.10 -10.03 -24.29
CA ALA A 20 -2.22 -11.45 -24.53
C ALA A 20 -1.17 -12.24 -23.72
N ASP A 21 -1.64 -13.39 -23.19
CA ASP A 21 -0.88 -14.54 -22.70
C ASP A 21 0.59 -14.35 -22.30
N GLU A 22 0.85 -14.41 -21.02
CA GLU A 22 1.89 -15.13 -20.27
C GLU A 22 2.09 -14.47 -18.91
N VAL A 23 1.87 -15.26 -17.83
CA VAL A 23 2.16 -14.84 -16.44
C VAL A 23 3.68 -14.86 -16.26
N GLN A 24 4.34 -13.83 -16.74
CA GLN A 24 5.69 -13.46 -16.30
C GLN A 24 5.61 -12.15 -15.53
N SER A 25 6.35 -12.06 -14.44
CA SER A 25 6.45 -10.92 -13.52
C SER A 25 6.66 -9.61 -14.28
N SER A 26 5.58 -8.85 -14.51
CA SER A 26 5.63 -7.59 -15.24
C SER A 26 6.05 -6.41 -14.35
N VAL A 27 7.28 -6.45 -13.86
CA VAL A 27 7.95 -5.23 -13.40
C VAL A 27 8.70 -4.67 -14.62
N PRO A 28 8.44 -3.43 -15.07
CA PRO A 28 9.21 -2.83 -16.15
C PRO A 28 10.70 -2.84 -15.81
N GLU A 29 11.58 -3.25 -16.75
CA GLU A 29 13.03 -3.34 -16.53
C GLU A 29 13.69 -2.00 -16.14
N ASP A 30 13.04 -0.87 -16.40
CA ASP A 30 13.50 0.48 -16.03
C ASP A 30 12.96 0.99 -14.68
N SER A 31 12.21 0.17 -13.90
CA SER A 31 11.71 0.63 -12.61
C SER A 31 12.81 0.59 -11.55
N VAL A 32 13.17 1.76 -11.01
CA VAL A 32 14.13 1.91 -9.90
C VAL A 32 13.46 1.49 -8.59
N LEU A 33 13.13 0.20 -8.48
CA LEU A 33 12.61 -0.38 -7.24
C LEU A 33 13.77 -0.66 -6.27
N ASP A 34 13.54 -0.41 -4.97
CA ASP A 34 14.50 -0.72 -3.91
C ASP A 34 14.69 -2.26 -3.80
N ASP A 35 15.94 -2.74 -3.73
CA ASP A 35 16.30 -4.15 -3.58
C ASP A 35 15.71 -4.82 -2.33
N LYS A 36 15.28 -4.03 -1.35
CA LYS A 36 14.54 -4.50 -0.17
C LYS A 36 13.11 -4.95 -0.48
N LEU A 37 12.61 -4.74 -1.69
CA LEU A 37 11.36 -5.33 -2.20
C LEU A 37 11.57 -6.83 -2.53
N VAL A 38 12.02 -7.60 -1.54
CA VAL A 38 12.38 -9.01 -1.72
C VAL A 38 11.25 -9.87 -2.26
N SER A 39 10.01 -9.51 -1.96
CA SER A 39 8.81 -10.21 -2.43
C SER A 39 8.61 -10.09 -3.94
N VAL A 40 9.23 -9.10 -4.57
CA VAL A 40 9.15 -8.83 -6.02
C VAL A 40 10.35 -9.40 -6.74
N PHE A 41 11.56 -9.08 -6.27
CA PHE A 41 12.81 -9.46 -6.96
C PHE A 41 13.28 -10.88 -6.69
N ALA A 42 12.95 -11.42 -5.52
CA ALA A 42 13.40 -12.73 -5.07
C ALA A 42 12.22 -13.65 -4.76
N SER A 43 11.35 -13.89 -5.77
CA SER A 43 10.10 -14.64 -5.63
C SER A 43 10.27 -16.05 -5.07
N SER A 44 11.43 -16.68 -5.25
CA SER A 44 11.80 -18.00 -4.71
C SER A 44 12.60 -17.94 -3.41
N SER A 45 12.84 -16.76 -2.83
CA SER A 45 13.64 -16.65 -1.61
C SER A 45 12.89 -17.18 -0.38
N MET A 46 13.66 -17.62 0.63
CA MET A 46 13.11 -18.03 1.92
C MET A 46 12.32 -16.89 2.58
N ILE A 47 12.75 -15.63 2.41
CA ILE A 47 12.10 -14.45 2.98
C ILE A 47 10.72 -14.25 2.31
N THR A 48 10.65 -14.35 0.99
CA THR A 48 9.39 -14.25 0.25
C THR A 48 8.41 -15.33 0.68
N GLU A 49 8.89 -16.56 0.90
CA GLU A 49 8.05 -17.65 1.40
C GLU A 49 7.51 -17.36 2.81
N GLN A 50 8.27 -16.70 3.70
CA GLN A 50 7.77 -16.27 5.00
C GLN A 50 6.63 -15.24 4.86
N PHE A 51 6.73 -14.30 3.91
CA PHE A 51 5.63 -13.36 3.63
C PHE A 51 4.39 -14.05 3.06
N ARG A 52 4.54 -15.06 2.19
CA ARG A 52 3.41 -15.88 1.71
C ARG A 52 2.72 -16.61 2.86
N ARG A 53 3.51 -17.22 3.76
CA ARG A 53 2.99 -17.89 4.96
C ARG A 53 2.29 -16.90 5.90
N LEU A 54 2.87 -15.71 6.11
CA LEU A 54 2.25 -14.65 6.92
C LEU A 54 0.90 -14.24 6.31
N ARG A 55 0.84 -13.98 5.01
CA ARG A 55 -0.40 -13.68 4.29
C ARG A 55 -1.45 -14.79 4.51
N THR A 56 -1.07 -16.07 4.29
CA THR A 56 -1.96 -17.21 4.48
C THR A 56 -2.49 -17.31 5.92
N ARG A 57 -1.68 -16.93 6.91
CA ARG A 57 -2.13 -16.89 8.31
C ARG A 57 -3.11 -15.74 8.58
N ILE A 58 -2.91 -14.59 7.96
CA ILE A 58 -3.80 -13.43 8.08
C ILE A 58 -5.15 -13.71 7.39
N PHE A 59 -5.10 -14.25 6.17
CA PHE A 59 -6.27 -14.54 5.34
C PHE A 59 -6.54 -16.04 5.28
N ARG A 60 -6.83 -16.66 6.43
CA ARG A 60 -7.06 -18.11 6.51
C ARG A 60 -8.18 -18.54 5.54
N PRO A 61 -8.01 -19.62 4.76
CA PRO A 61 -9.07 -20.18 3.96
C PRO A 61 -10.31 -20.51 4.81
N GLY A 62 -11.50 -20.13 4.32
CA GLY A 62 -12.76 -20.35 5.04
C GLY A 62 -13.11 -19.28 6.08
N MET A 63 -12.37 -18.20 6.17
CA MET A 63 -12.70 -17.06 7.04
C MET A 63 -13.93 -16.32 6.49
N GLU A 64 -15.01 -16.23 7.28
CA GLU A 64 -16.23 -15.50 6.88
C GLU A 64 -15.98 -14.00 6.71
N ASN A 65 -15.13 -13.42 7.57
CA ASN A 65 -14.80 -12.00 7.59
C ASN A 65 -13.28 -11.80 7.63
N PRO A 66 -12.58 -11.82 6.49
CA PRO A 66 -11.15 -11.55 6.44
C PRO A 66 -10.84 -10.09 6.82
N PRO A 67 -9.70 -9.82 7.46
CA PRO A 67 -9.33 -8.45 7.82
C PRO A 67 -9.16 -7.59 6.56
N ARG A 68 -9.83 -6.43 6.53
CA ARG A 68 -9.68 -5.45 5.44
C ARG A 68 -8.58 -4.43 5.72
N ILE A 69 -8.23 -4.23 6.99
CA ILE A 69 -7.16 -3.32 7.40
C ILE A 69 -6.17 -4.08 8.28
N ILE A 70 -4.90 -3.94 7.93
CA ILE A 70 -3.76 -4.49 8.67
C ILE A 70 -2.89 -3.33 9.09
N MET A 71 -2.65 -3.18 10.38
CA MET A 71 -1.71 -2.19 10.92
C MET A 71 -0.38 -2.85 11.24
N VAL A 72 0.71 -2.32 10.67
CA VAL A 72 2.08 -2.69 11.00
C VAL A 72 2.71 -1.58 11.84
N ALA A 73 3.05 -1.88 13.07
CA ALA A 73 3.62 -0.93 14.02
C ALA A 73 4.89 -1.50 14.66
N SER A 74 5.74 -0.61 15.20
CA SER A 74 6.94 -0.97 15.96
C SER A 74 7.17 0.04 17.07
N ALA A 75 7.90 -0.37 18.12
CA ALA A 75 8.19 0.47 19.28
C ALA A 75 9.25 1.53 18.95
N MET A 76 10.24 1.18 18.13
CA MET A 76 11.36 2.07 17.77
C MET A 76 11.51 2.22 16.26
N GLN A 77 12.17 3.29 15.86
CA GLN A 77 12.59 3.49 14.49
C GLN A 77 13.62 2.42 14.07
N GLY A 78 13.56 1.95 12.83
CA GLY A 78 14.53 0.98 12.29
C GLY A 78 14.21 -0.49 12.55
N GLU A 79 13.14 -0.84 13.28
CA GLU A 79 12.75 -2.24 13.58
C GLU A 79 12.14 -3.00 12.39
N GLY A 80 12.07 -2.38 11.20
CA GLY A 80 11.61 -3.04 9.99
C GLY A 80 10.12 -2.92 9.69
N LYS A 81 9.35 -2.05 10.38
CA LYS A 81 7.92 -1.87 10.11
C LYS A 81 7.61 -1.63 8.63
N SER A 82 8.35 -0.73 7.99
CA SER A 82 8.15 -0.41 6.57
C SER A 82 8.53 -1.59 5.66
N PHE A 83 9.61 -2.32 5.99
CA PHE A 83 10.00 -3.54 5.29
C PHE A 83 8.88 -4.58 5.32
N VAL A 84 8.31 -4.84 6.49
CA VAL A 84 7.20 -5.80 6.64
C VAL A 84 5.95 -5.32 5.90
N ALA A 85 5.56 -4.05 6.09
CA ALA A 85 4.35 -3.50 5.47
C ALA A 85 4.41 -3.54 3.93
N VAL A 86 5.53 -3.08 3.36
CA VAL A 86 5.72 -3.01 1.90
C VAL A 86 5.73 -4.41 1.28
N ASN A 87 6.53 -5.35 1.82
CA ASN A 87 6.61 -6.70 1.29
C ASN A 87 5.30 -7.49 1.47
N LEU A 88 4.61 -7.31 2.59
CA LEU A 88 3.30 -7.93 2.81
C LEU A 88 2.26 -7.40 1.83
N ALA A 89 2.18 -6.08 1.63
CA ALA A 89 1.27 -5.47 0.65
C ALA A 89 1.56 -5.96 -0.77
N SER A 90 2.83 -6.08 -1.15
CA SER A 90 3.25 -6.62 -2.44
C SER A 90 2.77 -8.07 -2.62
N ILE A 91 2.98 -8.95 -1.63
CA ILE A 91 2.51 -10.35 -1.69
C ILE A 91 0.98 -10.46 -1.73
N ILE A 92 0.26 -9.56 -1.06
CA ILE A 92 -1.20 -9.52 -1.10
C ILE A 92 -1.68 -9.14 -2.50
N SER A 93 -1.08 -8.13 -3.12
CA SER A 93 -1.47 -7.64 -4.46
C SER A 93 -1.18 -8.64 -5.58
N LEU A 94 -0.24 -9.57 -5.40
CA LEU A 94 0.04 -10.65 -6.36
C LEU A 94 -1.08 -11.70 -6.45
N GLU A 95 -2.02 -11.74 -5.51
CA GLU A 95 -3.18 -12.62 -5.58
C GLU A 95 -4.17 -12.16 -6.67
N LEU A 96 -4.82 -13.15 -7.32
CA LEU A 96 -5.64 -12.94 -8.52
C LEU A 96 -6.74 -11.88 -8.34
N HIS A 97 -7.39 -11.83 -7.17
CA HIS A 97 -8.54 -10.96 -6.91
C HIS A 97 -8.32 -9.98 -5.75
N SER A 98 -7.06 -9.76 -5.34
CA SER A 98 -6.75 -8.91 -4.20
C SER A 98 -6.13 -7.60 -4.65
N TYR A 99 -6.70 -6.49 -4.19
CA TYR A 99 -6.13 -5.15 -4.31
C TYR A 99 -5.56 -4.73 -2.96
N ALA A 100 -4.43 -4.07 -2.97
CA ALA A 100 -3.80 -3.54 -1.77
C ALA A 100 -3.61 -2.02 -1.87
N LEU A 101 -3.95 -1.32 -0.79
CA LEU A 101 -3.59 0.07 -0.59
C LEU A 101 -2.61 0.13 0.58
N LEU A 102 -1.40 0.60 0.30
CA LEU A 102 -0.39 0.83 1.31
C LEU A 102 -0.43 2.29 1.77
N VAL A 103 -0.81 2.52 3.02
CA VAL A 103 -0.92 3.86 3.61
C VAL A 103 0.29 4.14 4.48
N ASP A 104 1.08 5.15 4.12
CA ASP A 104 2.22 5.60 4.93
C ASP A 104 1.74 6.56 6.03
N CYS A 105 1.56 6.02 7.23
CA CYS A 105 1.16 6.78 8.41
C CYS A 105 2.35 7.37 9.19
N ASP A 106 3.59 7.17 8.74
CA ASP A 106 4.76 7.82 9.32
C ASP A 106 4.90 9.26 8.77
N LEU A 107 4.01 10.14 9.22
CA LEU A 107 3.98 11.54 8.76
C LEU A 107 5.25 12.32 9.12
N ARG A 108 6.08 11.81 10.04
CA ARG A 108 7.34 12.45 10.42
C ARG A 108 8.45 12.17 9.43
N ASN A 109 8.48 10.96 8.88
CA ASN A 109 9.49 10.54 7.92
C ASN A 109 8.90 9.56 6.90
N PRO A 110 7.97 10.03 6.04
CA PRO A 110 7.35 9.16 5.04
C PRO A 110 8.41 8.62 4.09
N SER A 111 8.43 7.32 3.90
CA SER A 111 9.49 6.63 3.16
C SER A 111 8.99 5.61 2.13
N VAL A 112 7.72 5.22 2.23
CA VAL A 112 7.18 4.10 1.45
C VAL A 112 7.27 4.32 -0.06
N THR A 113 7.00 5.53 -0.55
CA THR A 113 7.06 5.84 -2.00
C THR A 113 8.44 5.63 -2.59
N ARG A 114 9.51 5.91 -1.82
CA ARG A 114 10.90 5.75 -2.28
C ARG A 114 11.26 4.31 -2.59
N TRP A 115 10.64 3.33 -1.90
CA TRP A 115 10.86 1.91 -2.18
C TRP A 115 10.41 1.49 -3.58
N PHE A 116 9.49 2.26 -4.16
CA PHE A 116 8.95 2.04 -5.50
C PHE A 116 9.54 3.00 -6.55
N GLY A 117 10.61 3.73 -6.22
CA GLY A 117 11.18 4.75 -7.08
C GLY A 117 10.24 5.95 -7.34
N LEU A 118 9.23 6.12 -6.50
CA LEU A 118 8.19 7.13 -6.67
C LEU A 118 8.43 8.33 -5.74
N GLN A 119 7.93 9.48 -6.16
CA GLN A 119 7.92 10.70 -5.37
C GLN A 119 6.49 11.20 -5.19
N ALA A 120 6.16 11.65 -4.00
CA ALA A 120 4.89 12.28 -3.68
C ALA A 120 5.14 13.61 -2.99
N LYS A 121 4.56 14.68 -3.52
CA LYS A 121 4.59 16.00 -2.87
C LYS A 121 3.46 16.16 -1.87
N LYS A 122 2.31 15.53 -2.13
CA LYS A 122 1.11 15.52 -1.28
C LYS A 122 0.79 14.09 -0.85
N GLY A 123 0.04 13.95 0.24
CA GLY A 123 -0.34 12.66 0.76
C GLY A 123 -1.34 12.74 1.90
N LEU A 124 -1.28 11.78 2.82
CA LEU A 124 -2.19 11.64 3.94
C LEU A 124 -2.29 12.91 4.80
N SER A 125 -1.17 13.61 5.06
CA SER A 125 -1.18 14.88 5.81
C SER A 125 -2.05 15.93 5.14
N ASP A 126 -1.95 16.09 3.81
CA ASP A 126 -2.72 17.06 3.05
C ASP A 126 -4.22 16.74 3.06
N TYR A 127 -4.57 15.46 2.99
CA TYR A 127 -5.96 15.02 3.18
C TYR A 127 -6.45 15.36 4.59
N LEU A 128 -5.67 15.04 5.63
CA LEU A 128 -6.09 15.21 7.02
C LEU A 128 -6.34 16.68 7.38
N ILE A 129 -5.58 17.62 6.81
CA ILE A 129 -5.81 19.07 7.00
C ILE A 129 -6.90 19.63 6.08
N GLY A 130 -7.36 18.88 5.08
CA GLY A 130 -8.45 19.29 4.17
C GLY A 130 -8.01 19.99 2.91
N GLU A 131 -6.74 19.89 2.53
CA GLU A 131 -6.18 20.53 1.33
C GLU A 131 -6.21 19.64 0.08
N ALA A 132 -6.62 18.38 0.23
CA ALA A 132 -6.72 17.45 -0.89
C ALA A 132 -7.78 16.37 -0.64
N GLU A 133 -8.34 15.84 -1.71
CA GLU A 133 -9.21 14.67 -1.69
C GLU A 133 -8.41 13.38 -1.82
N ILE A 134 -8.87 12.30 -1.17
CA ILE A 134 -8.13 11.03 -1.13
C ILE A 134 -7.86 10.44 -2.52
N GLN A 135 -8.80 10.63 -3.45
CA GLN A 135 -8.74 10.11 -4.81
C GLN A 135 -7.56 10.69 -5.62
N ASP A 136 -7.22 11.96 -5.34
CA ASP A 136 -6.13 12.68 -6.03
C ASP A 136 -4.75 12.34 -5.45
N LEU A 137 -4.72 11.64 -4.30
CA LEU A 137 -3.51 11.30 -3.56
C LEU A 137 -3.06 9.85 -3.76
N LEU A 138 -3.89 9.04 -4.43
CA LEU A 138 -3.57 7.64 -4.69
C LEU A 138 -2.54 7.51 -5.82
N ILE A 139 -1.43 6.87 -5.52
CA ILE A 139 -0.31 6.67 -6.45
C ILE A 139 -0.28 5.20 -6.87
N LYS A 140 -0.31 4.94 -8.17
CA LYS A 140 -0.08 3.59 -8.72
C LYS A 140 1.38 3.22 -8.56
N THR A 141 1.63 1.97 -8.19
CA THR A 141 2.99 1.41 -8.19
C THR A 141 3.25 0.63 -9.49
N PRO A 142 4.51 0.29 -9.77
CA PRO A 142 4.84 -0.68 -10.82
C PRO A 142 4.30 -2.09 -10.56
N ILE A 143 3.90 -2.41 -9.33
CA ILE A 143 3.28 -3.68 -8.99
C ILE A 143 1.77 -3.58 -9.23
N ASP A 144 1.25 -4.47 -10.07
CA ASP A 144 -0.18 -4.49 -10.37
C ASP A 144 -1.03 -4.67 -9.09
N LYS A 145 -2.20 -4.01 -9.05
CA LYS A 145 -3.16 -4.03 -7.94
C LYS A 145 -2.61 -3.49 -6.59
N LEU A 146 -1.41 -2.86 -6.58
CA LEU A 146 -0.86 -2.17 -5.42
C LEU A 146 -0.86 -0.66 -5.67
N SER A 147 -1.55 0.08 -4.80
CA SER A 147 -1.52 1.54 -4.76
C SER A 147 -0.94 2.03 -3.45
N ILE A 148 -0.41 3.25 -3.44
CA ILE A 148 0.15 3.90 -2.26
C ILE A 148 -0.59 5.20 -1.98
N LEU A 149 -0.87 5.44 -0.71
CA LEU A 149 -1.14 6.76 -0.15
C LEU A 149 0.08 7.18 0.65
N SER A 150 0.84 8.13 0.12
CA SER A 150 2.03 8.67 0.80
C SER A 150 1.66 9.40 2.09
N GLY A 151 2.58 9.51 3.03
CA GLY A 151 2.42 10.38 4.20
C GLY A 151 2.31 11.88 3.87
N GLY A 152 2.82 12.28 2.70
CA GLY A 152 2.81 13.68 2.27
C GLY A 152 3.97 14.49 2.86
N SER A 153 3.86 15.82 2.81
CA SER A 153 4.78 16.74 3.46
C SER A 153 4.41 16.93 4.93
N ILE A 154 5.41 17.16 5.79
CA ILE A 154 5.16 17.43 7.21
C ILE A 154 4.41 18.75 7.35
N GLN A 155 3.15 18.68 7.75
CA GLN A 155 2.30 19.82 8.04
C GLN A 155 1.64 19.63 9.41
N GLY A 156 1.83 20.59 10.30
CA GLY A 156 1.24 20.54 11.64
C GLY A 156 1.84 19.48 12.58
N ASN A 157 1.04 19.05 13.55
CA ASN A 157 1.41 18.04 14.53
C ASN A 157 0.99 16.64 14.06
N PRO A 158 1.93 15.72 13.71
CA PRO A 158 1.60 14.38 13.22
C PRO A 158 0.70 13.57 14.17
N VAL A 159 0.88 13.72 15.48
CA VAL A 159 0.10 12.99 16.48
C VAL A 159 -1.37 13.42 16.47
N GLU A 160 -1.60 14.73 16.38
CA GLU A 160 -2.96 15.28 16.30
C GLU A 160 -3.64 14.90 14.99
N LEU A 161 -2.92 14.94 13.87
CA LEU A 161 -3.43 14.54 12.56
C LEU A 161 -3.88 13.08 12.56
N ILE A 162 -3.04 12.17 13.02
CA ILE A 162 -3.37 10.73 13.11
C ILE A 162 -4.50 10.47 14.11
N GLY A 163 -4.59 11.25 15.20
CA GLY A 163 -5.66 11.17 16.19
C GLY A 163 -6.99 11.83 15.77
N SER A 164 -7.03 12.50 14.62
CA SER A 164 -8.16 13.32 14.18
C SER A 164 -9.42 12.49 13.84
N ASN A 165 -10.58 13.14 13.85
CA ASN A 165 -11.82 12.52 13.37
C ASN A 165 -11.76 12.22 11.87
N LYS A 166 -11.02 13.01 11.09
CA LYS A 166 -10.85 12.79 9.66
C LYS A 166 -10.09 11.50 9.37
N MET A 167 -9.07 11.15 10.19
CA MET A 167 -8.41 9.85 10.12
C MET A 167 -9.33 8.70 10.47
N LYS A 168 -10.19 8.86 11.48
CA LYS A 168 -11.20 7.85 11.84
C LYS A 168 -12.18 7.60 10.70
N THR A 169 -12.66 8.67 10.05
CA THR A 169 -13.53 8.58 8.87
C THR A 169 -12.84 7.84 7.74
N LEU A 170 -11.59 8.21 7.42
CA LEU A 170 -10.81 7.50 6.39
C LEU A 170 -10.72 6.01 6.66
N ILE A 171 -10.40 5.61 7.90
CA ILE A 171 -10.32 4.19 8.27
C ILE A 171 -11.68 3.49 8.11
N GLN A 172 -12.79 4.16 8.41
CA GLN A 172 -14.14 3.60 8.22
C GLN A 172 -14.46 3.43 6.73
N ASP A 173 -14.13 4.42 5.90
CA ASP A 173 -14.34 4.38 4.46
C ASP A 173 -13.49 3.27 3.78
N LEU A 174 -12.27 3.05 4.28
CA LEU A 174 -11.41 1.96 3.80
C LEU A 174 -11.91 0.56 4.20
N LYS A 175 -12.78 0.46 5.22
CA LYS A 175 -13.40 -0.82 5.64
C LYS A 175 -14.66 -1.17 4.85
N SER A 176 -15.30 -0.20 4.24
CA SER A 176 -16.55 -0.39 3.48
C SER A 176 -16.29 -1.00 2.10
#